data_b0080b29a260818dca3650ef58b30bef
#
_entry.id   b0080b29a260818dca3650ef58b30bef
#
_cell.length_a   1.000
_cell.length_b   1.000
_cell.length_c   1.000
_cell.angle_alpha   90.00
_cell.angle_beta   90.00
_cell.angle_gamma   90.00
#
_symmetry.space_group_name_H-M   'P 1'
#
loop_
_entity.id
_entity.type
_entity.pdbx_description
1 polymer ?
#
loop_
_entity_poly.entity_id
_entity_poly.type
_entity_poly.pdbx_seq_one_letter_code
_entity_poly.pdbx_strand_id
1 'polypeptide(L)'
;MIELKHVSFTYQGQKGDGLQDINLTIEDGECVLFCGRSGCGKTTITRLVNGLIPQFYAGELAGSVLVDGQEVSDLPMHQIAAKVGSVFQNPRTQFFNVDTDSEIAFGIENQALPVCQLRERVDRTSAELHIENLRNRNIFELSGGEKQKIAFASVYAMNPQIYLLDEPSSNLDMRSIQELGEHLRLIKSQGKTILIAEHRLYYLMDLVDRIVYLEHGKITQVFTPEAFRQL
;
A
#
# COMPACT_ATOMS: atom_id res chain seq x y z
N MET A 1 -5.36 6.25 12.24
CA MET A 1 -4.44 7.42 12.18
C MET A 1 -2.99 6.94 12.14
N ILE A 2 -2.13 7.57 11.33
CA ILE A 2 -0.69 7.26 11.22
C ILE A 2 0.11 8.52 11.60
N GLU A 3 1.13 8.38 12.43
CA GLU A 3 1.98 9.48 12.84
C GLU A 3 3.46 9.10 12.66
N LEU A 4 4.20 9.95 11.98
CA LEU A 4 5.65 9.89 11.89
C LEU A 4 6.20 11.10 12.65
N LYS A 5 6.97 10.87 13.72
CA LYS A 5 7.48 11.93 14.63
C LYS A 5 9.00 11.90 14.62
N HIS A 6 9.61 12.92 14.03
CA HIS A 6 11.06 13.08 13.91
C HIS A 6 11.77 11.83 13.35
N VAL A 7 11.13 11.17 12.34
CA VAL A 7 11.61 9.89 11.83
C VAL A 7 12.80 10.13 10.90
N SER A 8 13.92 9.50 11.26
CA SER A 8 15.10 9.38 10.40
C SER A 8 15.48 7.91 10.28
N PHE A 9 15.83 7.49 9.07
CA PHE A 9 16.24 6.10 8.83
C PHE A 9 17.34 6.02 7.78
N THR A 10 18.40 5.27 8.09
CA THR A 10 19.49 4.99 7.15
C THR A 10 19.68 3.48 7.05
N TYR A 11 19.65 2.93 5.81
CA TYR A 11 19.90 1.52 5.58
C TYR A 11 21.34 1.13 5.95
N GLN A 12 21.51 -0.07 6.49
CA GLN A 12 22.84 -0.59 6.82
C GLN A 12 23.72 -0.67 5.57
N GLY A 13 24.92 -0.10 5.64
CA GLY A 13 25.87 -0.10 4.52
C GLY A 13 25.67 0.99 3.48
N GLN A 14 24.63 1.81 3.59
CA GLN A 14 24.41 2.99 2.73
C GLN A 14 24.81 4.27 3.50
N LYS A 15 25.62 5.13 2.85
CA LYS A 15 25.93 6.46 3.39
C LYS A 15 25.10 7.50 2.65
N GLY A 16 24.18 8.16 3.36
CA GLY A 16 23.53 9.36 2.87
C GLY A 16 22.14 9.15 2.22
N ASP A 17 21.74 7.94 1.88
CA ASP A 17 20.44 7.65 1.26
C ASP A 17 19.46 7.12 2.29
N GLY A 18 18.75 8.00 2.95
CA GLY A 18 17.78 7.65 3.98
C GLY A 18 16.75 8.74 4.20
N LEU A 19 15.87 8.54 5.17
CA LEU A 19 14.92 9.55 5.60
C LEU A 19 15.55 10.46 6.64
N GLN A 20 15.20 11.73 6.61
CA GLN A 20 15.75 12.75 7.50
C GLN A 20 14.63 13.58 8.09
N ASP A 21 14.42 13.46 9.41
CA ASP A 21 13.47 14.25 10.21
C ASP A 21 12.06 14.36 9.60
N ILE A 22 11.49 13.20 9.24
CA ILE A 22 10.14 13.14 8.70
C ILE A 22 9.13 13.38 9.82
N ASN A 23 8.31 14.40 9.64
CA ASN A 23 7.18 14.73 10.50
C ASN A 23 5.91 14.76 9.66
N LEU A 24 4.98 13.82 9.89
CA LEU A 24 3.76 13.69 9.11
C LEU A 24 2.68 12.99 9.92
N THR A 25 1.50 13.56 9.95
CA THR A 25 0.29 12.89 10.45
C THR A 25 -0.66 12.64 9.30
N ILE A 26 -1.22 11.43 9.24
CA ILE A 26 -2.23 11.02 8.24
C ILE A 26 -3.46 10.59 9.02
N GLU A 27 -4.56 11.28 8.74
CA GLU A 27 -5.83 11.06 9.43
C GLU A 27 -6.54 9.80 8.90
N ASP A 28 -7.48 9.28 9.69
CA ASP A 28 -8.30 8.15 9.27
C ASP A 28 -9.17 8.53 8.06
N GLY A 29 -9.21 7.64 7.06
CA GLY A 29 -9.93 7.87 5.81
C GLY A 29 -9.23 8.81 4.82
N GLU A 30 -8.06 9.36 5.16
CA GLU A 30 -7.29 10.22 4.27
C GLU A 30 -6.58 9.40 3.18
N CYS A 31 -6.56 9.93 1.96
CA CYS A 31 -5.78 9.40 0.84
C CYS A 31 -4.59 10.32 0.58
N VAL A 32 -3.39 9.84 0.88
CA VAL A 32 -2.13 10.60 0.76
C VAL A 32 -1.26 10.02 -0.33
N LEU A 33 -0.83 10.89 -1.24
CA LEU A 33 0.10 10.57 -2.32
C LEU A 33 1.51 11.03 -1.97
N PHE A 34 2.46 10.11 -1.96
CA PHE A 34 3.87 10.42 -1.90
C PHE A 34 4.44 10.50 -3.32
N CYS A 35 4.98 11.65 -3.69
CA CYS A 35 5.63 11.85 -4.97
C CYS A 35 7.05 12.40 -4.80
N GLY A 36 7.86 12.33 -5.87
CA GLY A 36 9.26 12.71 -5.87
C GLY A 36 10.09 11.76 -6.74
N ARG A 37 11.35 12.08 -6.95
CA ARG A 37 12.27 11.29 -7.78
C ARG A 37 12.46 9.88 -7.22
N SER A 38 12.90 8.95 -8.08
CA SER A 38 13.31 7.62 -7.63
C SER A 38 14.40 7.73 -6.56
N GLY A 39 14.33 6.90 -5.51
CA GLY A 39 15.28 6.93 -4.39
C GLY A 39 15.06 8.05 -3.36
N CYS A 40 14.03 8.91 -3.49
CA CYS A 40 13.81 10.00 -2.54
C CYS A 40 13.24 9.57 -1.17
N GLY A 41 12.93 8.27 -0.96
CA GLY A 41 12.46 7.75 0.32
C GLY A 41 11.00 7.29 0.38
N LYS A 42 10.22 7.33 -0.72
CA LYS A 42 8.80 6.90 -0.74
C LYS A 42 8.60 5.49 -0.22
N THR A 43 9.30 4.52 -0.81
CA THR A 43 9.26 3.10 -0.38
C THR A 43 9.75 2.91 1.06
N THR A 44 10.67 3.75 1.54
CA THR A 44 11.14 3.69 2.92
C THR A 44 10.02 4.08 3.89
N ILE A 45 9.23 5.11 3.57
CA ILE A 45 8.05 5.48 4.37
C ILE A 45 7.03 4.34 4.41
N THR A 46 6.71 3.72 3.27
CA THR A 46 5.77 2.59 3.25
C THR A 46 6.27 1.42 4.08
N ARG A 47 7.57 1.12 4.03
CA ARG A 47 8.21 0.05 4.84
C ARG A 47 8.23 0.34 6.34
N LEU A 48 8.28 1.59 6.74
CA LEU A 48 8.15 1.98 8.14
C LEU A 48 6.73 1.74 8.65
N VAL A 49 5.72 2.16 7.88
CA VAL A 49 4.32 2.06 8.29
C VAL A 49 3.83 0.60 8.32
N ASN A 50 4.31 -0.27 7.43
CA ASN A 50 3.94 -1.69 7.45
C ASN A 50 4.85 -2.58 8.30
N GLY A 51 5.81 -1.99 9.03
CA GLY A 51 6.69 -2.69 9.95
C GLY A 51 7.81 -3.52 9.31
N LEU A 52 8.00 -3.46 7.98
CA LEU A 52 9.14 -4.10 7.34
C LEU A 52 10.47 -3.48 7.78
N ILE A 53 10.46 -2.20 8.18
CA ILE A 53 11.54 -1.56 8.92
C ILE A 53 11.06 -1.44 10.38
N PRO A 54 11.83 -1.88 11.36
CA PRO A 54 13.18 -2.44 11.28
C PRO A 54 13.24 -3.99 11.15
N GLN A 55 12.10 -4.69 11.08
CA GLN A 55 12.07 -6.15 11.25
C GLN A 55 12.80 -6.93 10.14
N PHE A 56 12.73 -6.46 8.90
CA PHE A 56 13.35 -7.13 7.73
C PHE A 56 14.44 -6.31 7.06
N TYR A 57 14.42 -5.00 7.25
CA TYR A 57 15.44 -4.10 6.70
C TYR A 57 16.26 -3.51 7.83
N ALA A 58 17.51 -3.96 7.94
CA ALA A 58 18.43 -3.45 8.94
C ALA A 58 18.89 -2.03 8.63
N GLY A 59 18.99 -1.21 9.67
CA GLY A 59 19.42 0.18 9.58
C GLY A 59 19.34 0.90 10.91
N GLU A 60 19.67 2.18 10.89
CA GLU A 60 19.57 3.06 12.05
C GLU A 60 18.26 3.84 11.96
N LEU A 61 17.33 3.55 12.86
CA LEU A 61 16.03 4.22 12.99
C LEU A 61 16.06 5.15 14.20
N ALA A 62 15.67 6.40 14.00
CA ALA A 62 15.42 7.38 15.07
C ALA A 62 14.01 7.96 14.87
N GLY A 63 13.44 8.47 15.96
CA GLY A 63 12.06 8.96 15.98
C GLY A 63 11.05 7.84 16.25
N SER A 64 9.78 8.11 15.96
CA SER A 64 8.65 7.22 16.30
C SER A 64 7.68 7.11 15.14
N VAL A 65 7.23 5.88 14.86
CA VAL A 65 6.22 5.56 13.84
C VAL A 65 5.03 4.90 14.53
N LEU A 66 3.91 5.59 14.57
CA LEU A 66 2.70 5.15 15.26
C LEU A 66 1.59 4.81 14.26
N VAL A 67 0.91 3.70 14.49
CA VAL A 67 -0.34 3.33 13.82
C VAL A 67 -1.40 3.13 14.91
N ASP A 68 -2.46 3.93 14.86
CA ASP A 68 -3.50 3.99 15.88
C ASP A 68 -2.95 4.18 17.29
N GLY A 69 -1.94 5.06 17.42
CA GLY A 69 -1.29 5.38 18.69
C GLY A 69 -0.35 4.30 19.23
N GLN A 70 -0.12 3.22 18.49
CA GLN A 70 0.79 2.14 18.86
C GLN A 70 2.09 2.23 18.07
N GLU A 71 3.24 2.12 18.74
CA GLU A 71 4.54 2.12 18.08
C GLU A 71 4.70 0.87 17.21
N VAL A 72 4.96 1.07 15.92
CA VAL A 72 5.05 -0.02 14.92
C VAL A 72 6.19 -0.98 15.24
N SER A 73 7.32 -0.47 15.72
CA SER A 73 8.48 -1.29 16.09
C SER A 73 8.21 -2.27 17.24
N ASP A 74 7.22 -1.98 18.09
CA ASP A 74 6.86 -2.79 19.25
C ASP A 74 5.80 -3.85 18.93
N LEU A 75 5.15 -3.74 17.76
CA LEU A 75 4.10 -4.65 17.36
C LEU A 75 4.65 -5.87 16.63
N PRO A 76 4.15 -7.09 16.93
CA PRO A 76 4.46 -8.25 16.12
C PRO A 76 3.85 -8.11 14.71
N MET A 77 4.53 -8.64 13.68
CA MET A 77 4.15 -8.47 12.28
C MET A 77 2.69 -8.83 11.97
N HIS A 78 2.15 -9.88 12.59
CA HIS A 78 0.76 -10.29 12.35
C HIS A 78 -0.27 -9.25 12.81
N GLN A 79 0.05 -8.47 13.86
CA GLN A 79 -0.84 -7.38 14.32
C GLN A 79 -0.77 -6.17 13.37
N ILE A 80 0.43 -5.87 12.85
CA ILE A 80 0.58 -4.83 11.83
C ILE A 80 -0.15 -5.24 10.56
N ALA A 81 0.04 -6.47 10.08
CA ALA A 81 -0.59 -6.99 8.87
C ALA A 81 -2.13 -7.05 8.96
N ALA A 82 -2.70 -7.19 10.15
CA ALA A 82 -4.14 -7.11 10.37
C ALA A 82 -4.71 -5.70 10.16
N LYS A 83 -3.89 -4.65 10.37
CA LYS A 83 -4.30 -3.24 10.23
C LYS A 83 -3.89 -2.63 8.90
N VAL A 84 -2.73 -3.04 8.38
CA VAL A 84 -2.05 -2.43 7.23
C VAL A 84 -1.89 -3.45 6.12
N GLY A 85 -2.65 -3.30 5.05
CA GLY A 85 -2.54 -4.11 3.84
C GLY A 85 -1.59 -3.45 2.84
N SER A 86 -0.62 -4.20 2.33
CA SER A 86 0.40 -3.68 1.40
C SER A 86 0.28 -4.31 0.03
N VAL A 87 0.28 -3.47 -1.02
CA VAL A 87 0.38 -3.87 -2.42
C VAL A 87 1.75 -3.40 -2.94
N PHE A 88 2.62 -4.35 -3.27
CA PHE A 88 3.98 -4.07 -3.69
C PHE A 88 4.08 -3.76 -5.19
N GLN A 89 5.14 -3.05 -5.59
CA GLN A 89 5.45 -2.69 -6.97
C GLN A 89 5.48 -3.90 -7.92
N ASN A 90 6.03 -5.03 -7.46
CA ASN A 90 6.08 -6.26 -8.23
C ASN A 90 5.11 -7.28 -7.64
N PRO A 91 3.94 -7.52 -8.25
CA PRO A 91 2.96 -8.46 -7.72
C PRO A 91 3.49 -9.90 -7.62
N ARG A 92 4.47 -10.28 -8.44
CA ARG A 92 5.05 -11.63 -8.42
C ARG A 92 5.76 -11.96 -7.11
N THR A 93 6.27 -10.96 -6.41
CA THR A 93 6.95 -11.15 -5.11
C THR A 93 5.96 -11.30 -3.95
N GLN A 94 4.67 -11.08 -4.20
CA GLN A 94 3.61 -11.11 -3.21
C GLN A 94 2.88 -12.47 -3.19
N PHE A 95 2.92 -13.24 -4.29
CA PHE A 95 2.16 -14.47 -4.43
C PHE A 95 2.79 -15.67 -3.70
N PHE A 96 1.93 -16.38 -2.97
CA PHE A 96 2.25 -17.61 -2.27
C PHE A 96 1.59 -18.85 -2.92
N ASN A 97 0.50 -18.66 -3.67
CA ASN A 97 -0.30 -19.72 -4.25
C ASN A 97 -0.14 -19.81 -5.77
N VAL A 98 -0.58 -20.92 -6.33
CA VAL A 98 -0.56 -21.17 -7.78
C VAL A 98 -1.85 -20.71 -8.45
N ASP A 99 -2.98 -20.82 -7.75
CA ASP A 99 -4.29 -20.42 -8.25
C ASP A 99 -4.80 -19.13 -7.59
N THR A 100 -5.63 -18.43 -8.34
CA THR A 100 -6.14 -17.10 -7.98
C THR A 100 -7.06 -17.11 -6.77
N ASP A 101 -7.88 -18.13 -6.60
CA ASP A 101 -8.84 -18.22 -5.50
C ASP A 101 -8.14 -18.46 -4.18
N SER A 102 -7.15 -19.39 -4.17
CA SER A 102 -6.30 -19.63 -3.00
C SER A 102 -5.47 -18.39 -2.64
N GLU A 103 -5.00 -17.62 -3.63
CA GLU A 103 -4.26 -16.39 -3.37
C GLU A 103 -5.14 -15.31 -2.73
N ILE A 104 -6.37 -15.12 -3.22
CA ILE A 104 -7.32 -14.18 -2.61
C ILE A 104 -7.70 -14.63 -1.18
N ALA A 105 -7.83 -15.94 -0.97
CA ALA A 105 -8.14 -16.51 0.34
C ALA A 105 -6.98 -16.43 1.34
N PHE A 106 -5.73 -16.44 0.88
CA PHE A 106 -4.53 -16.62 1.69
C PHE A 106 -4.46 -15.68 2.90
N GLY A 107 -4.69 -14.38 2.68
CA GLY A 107 -4.64 -13.39 3.78
C GLY A 107 -5.75 -13.57 4.81
N ILE A 108 -6.93 -14.03 4.38
CA ILE A 108 -8.08 -14.22 5.27
C ILE A 108 -8.10 -15.57 5.97
N GLU A 109 -7.36 -16.57 5.49
CA GLU A 109 -7.21 -17.87 6.18
C GLU A 109 -6.60 -17.70 7.56
N ASN A 110 -5.68 -16.76 7.72
CA ASN A 110 -5.08 -16.44 9.02
C ASN A 110 -6.06 -15.82 10.04
N GLN A 111 -7.26 -15.44 9.62
CA GLN A 111 -8.30 -14.93 10.50
C GLN A 111 -9.12 -16.04 11.18
N ALA A 112 -8.80 -17.32 10.94
CA ALA A 112 -9.48 -18.50 11.48
C ALA A 112 -11.01 -18.49 11.20
N LEU A 113 -11.44 -17.98 10.06
CA LEU A 113 -12.84 -17.95 9.64
C LEU A 113 -13.31 -19.35 9.21
N PRO A 114 -14.61 -19.70 9.40
CA PRO A 114 -15.20 -20.89 8.81
C PRO A 114 -15.07 -20.89 7.28
N VAL A 115 -14.91 -22.08 6.68
CA VAL A 115 -14.70 -22.23 5.22
C VAL A 115 -15.82 -21.57 4.39
N CYS A 116 -17.07 -21.61 4.87
CA CYS A 116 -18.18 -20.95 4.18
C CYS A 116 -17.99 -19.41 4.11
N GLN A 117 -17.51 -18.80 5.18
CA GLN A 117 -17.23 -17.35 5.22
C GLN A 117 -16.00 -16.97 4.38
N LEU A 118 -14.99 -17.84 4.31
CA LEU A 118 -13.84 -17.64 3.43
C LEU A 118 -14.30 -17.61 1.96
N ARG A 119 -15.10 -18.60 1.53
CA ARG A 119 -15.65 -18.66 0.17
C ARG A 119 -16.51 -17.44 -0.15
N GLU A 120 -17.43 -17.09 0.74
CA GLU A 120 -18.28 -15.91 0.59
C GLU A 120 -17.44 -14.63 0.42
N ARG A 121 -16.34 -14.49 1.18
CA ARG A 121 -15.47 -13.34 1.09
C ARG A 121 -14.69 -13.30 -0.22
N VAL A 122 -14.21 -14.44 -0.72
CA VAL A 122 -13.58 -14.55 -2.05
C VAL A 122 -14.58 -14.20 -3.16
N ASP A 123 -15.81 -14.73 -3.09
CA ASP A 123 -16.88 -14.46 -4.06
C ASP A 123 -17.23 -12.96 -4.05
N ARG A 124 -17.44 -12.36 -2.88
CA ARG A 124 -17.73 -10.93 -2.72
C ARG A 124 -16.58 -10.06 -3.25
N THR A 125 -15.34 -10.38 -2.89
CA THR A 125 -14.16 -9.65 -3.38
C THR A 125 -14.10 -9.67 -4.91
N SER A 126 -14.34 -10.84 -5.51
CA SER A 126 -14.31 -11.00 -6.96
C SER A 126 -15.39 -10.17 -7.65
N ALA A 127 -16.59 -10.13 -7.08
CA ALA A 127 -17.70 -9.33 -7.61
C ALA A 127 -17.47 -7.82 -7.45
N GLU A 128 -17.05 -7.37 -6.27
CA GLU A 128 -16.81 -5.95 -5.98
C GLU A 128 -15.67 -5.36 -6.82
N LEU A 129 -14.65 -6.16 -7.14
CA LEU A 129 -13.51 -5.75 -7.97
C LEU A 129 -13.67 -6.11 -9.46
N HIS A 130 -14.79 -6.71 -9.86
CA HIS A 130 -15.07 -7.13 -11.25
C HIS A 130 -13.99 -8.03 -11.85
N ILE A 131 -13.55 -9.02 -11.07
CA ILE A 131 -12.50 -9.98 -11.44
C ILE A 131 -12.98 -11.43 -11.51
N GLU A 132 -14.29 -11.68 -11.67
CA GLU A 132 -14.87 -13.01 -11.72
C GLU A 132 -14.28 -13.85 -12.87
N ASN A 133 -13.88 -13.21 -13.96
CA ASN A 133 -13.21 -13.84 -15.10
C ASN A 133 -11.78 -14.32 -14.78
N LEU A 134 -11.22 -13.92 -13.66
CA LEU A 134 -9.90 -14.35 -13.19
C LEU A 134 -9.97 -15.49 -12.18
N ARG A 135 -11.17 -15.91 -11.77
CA ARG A 135 -11.39 -17.01 -10.82
C ARG A 135 -10.90 -18.35 -11.35
N ASN A 136 -10.43 -19.21 -10.48
CA ASN A 136 -9.96 -20.56 -10.77
C ASN A 136 -8.89 -20.63 -11.89
N ARG A 137 -8.04 -19.60 -12.00
CA ARG A 137 -6.96 -19.55 -13.00
C ARG A 137 -5.60 -19.73 -12.36
N ASN A 138 -4.67 -20.22 -13.15
CA ASN A 138 -3.26 -20.28 -12.74
C ASN A 138 -2.64 -18.88 -12.80
N ILE A 139 -2.08 -18.42 -11.67
CA ILE A 139 -1.49 -17.08 -11.54
C ILE A 139 -0.32 -16.89 -12.51
N PHE A 140 0.44 -17.91 -12.80
CA PHE A 140 1.61 -17.78 -13.70
C PHE A 140 1.21 -17.50 -15.14
N GLU A 141 -0.01 -17.87 -15.55
CA GLU A 141 -0.56 -17.63 -16.89
C GLU A 141 -1.20 -16.26 -17.07
N LEU A 142 -1.36 -15.50 -15.97
CA LEU A 142 -1.94 -14.18 -15.99
C LEU A 142 -0.97 -13.14 -16.59
N SER A 143 -1.54 -12.15 -17.27
CA SER A 143 -0.84 -10.94 -17.69
C SER A 143 -0.37 -10.10 -16.47
N GLY A 144 0.49 -9.10 -16.68
CA GLY A 144 0.96 -8.22 -15.62
C GLY A 144 -0.18 -7.48 -14.92
N GLY A 145 -1.14 -6.96 -15.71
CA GLY A 145 -2.31 -6.27 -15.17
C GLY A 145 -3.25 -7.20 -14.37
N GLU A 146 -3.48 -8.42 -14.89
CA GLU A 146 -4.28 -9.42 -14.16
C GLU A 146 -3.60 -9.83 -12.84
N LYS A 147 -2.28 -10.01 -12.85
CA LYS A 147 -1.51 -10.27 -11.61
C LYS A 147 -1.67 -9.14 -10.60
N GLN A 148 -1.61 -7.90 -11.04
CA GLN A 148 -1.80 -6.74 -10.14
C GLN A 148 -3.21 -6.74 -9.53
N LYS A 149 -4.25 -7.08 -10.31
CA LYS A 149 -5.62 -7.20 -9.80
C LYS A 149 -5.74 -8.28 -8.73
N ILE A 150 -5.12 -9.45 -8.92
CA ILE A 150 -5.12 -10.52 -7.92
C ILE A 150 -4.35 -10.12 -6.66
N ALA A 151 -3.18 -9.47 -6.80
CA ALA A 151 -2.42 -8.95 -5.66
C ALA A 151 -3.22 -7.90 -4.86
N PHE A 152 -3.94 -7.02 -5.56
CA PHE A 152 -4.84 -6.06 -4.91
C PHE A 152 -6.02 -6.78 -4.24
N ALA A 153 -6.63 -7.77 -4.90
CA ALA A 153 -7.77 -8.52 -4.40
C ALA A 153 -7.43 -9.31 -3.12
N SER A 154 -6.23 -9.89 -3.03
CA SER A 154 -5.78 -10.60 -1.83
C SER A 154 -5.69 -9.67 -0.61
N VAL A 155 -5.22 -8.45 -0.82
CA VAL A 155 -5.18 -7.41 0.22
C VAL A 155 -6.59 -6.90 0.53
N TYR A 156 -7.42 -6.65 -0.50
CA TYR A 156 -8.80 -6.18 -0.32
C TYR A 156 -9.65 -7.17 0.46
N ALA A 157 -9.50 -8.47 0.21
CA ALA A 157 -10.20 -9.54 0.92
C ALA A 157 -9.92 -9.54 2.45
N MET A 158 -8.74 -9.12 2.86
CA MET A 158 -8.38 -8.96 4.28
C MET A 158 -9.14 -7.82 4.95
N ASN A 159 -9.63 -6.85 4.18
CA ASN A 159 -10.33 -5.66 4.65
C ASN A 159 -9.55 -4.83 5.68
N PRO A 160 -8.28 -4.51 5.44
CA PRO A 160 -7.49 -3.73 6.38
C PRO A 160 -8.06 -2.31 6.53
N GLN A 161 -7.66 -1.58 7.59
CA GLN A 161 -8.04 -0.17 7.76
C GLN A 161 -7.15 0.77 6.95
N ILE A 162 -5.91 0.36 6.71
CA ILE A 162 -4.90 1.15 5.99
C ILE A 162 -4.43 0.35 4.78
N TYR A 163 -4.43 0.99 3.61
CA TYR A 163 -3.88 0.45 2.36
C TYR A 163 -2.60 1.18 2.00
N LEU A 164 -1.51 0.44 1.83
CA LEU A 164 -0.24 0.93 1.30
C LEU A 164 -0.04 0.41 -0.10
N LEU A 165 0.23 1.30 -1.05
CA LEU A 165 0.52 0.93 -2.43
C LEU A 165 1.87 1.56 -2.85
N ASP A 166 2.82 0.72 -3.21
CA ASP A 166 4.14 1.16 -3.66
C ASP A 166 4.26 0.97 -5.17
N GLU A 167 4.21 2.07 -5.92
CA GLU A 167 4.25 2.15 -7.39
C GLU A 167 3.31 1.15 -8.09
N PRO A 168 2.02 1.10 -7.70
CA PRO A 168 1.11 0.05 -8.15
C PRO A 168 0.81 0.11 -9.66
N SER A 169 1.07 1.23 -10.33
CA SER A 169 0.84 1.40 -11.76
C SER A 169 2.04 1.07 -12.65
N SER A 170 3.21 0.76 -12.08
CA SER A 170 4.50 0.71 -12.79
C SER A 170 4.51 -0.22 -14.02
N ASN A 171 3.81 -1.35 -13.96
CA ASN A 171 3.79 -2.38 -15.01
C ASN A 171 2.41 -2.51 -15.68
N LEU A 172 1.55 -1.49 -15.56
CA LEU A 172 0.18 -1.53 -16.06
C LEU A 172 0.03 -0.73 -17.36
N ASP A 173 -0.85 -1.22 -18.23
CA ASP A 173 -1.38 -0.46 -19.36
C ASP A 173 -2.43 0.56 -18.90
N MET A 174 -2.84 1.45 -19.80
CA MET A 174 -3.77 2.55 -19.50
C MET A 174 -5.12 2.05 -18.96
N ARG A 175 -5.63 0.94 -19.49
CA ARG A 175 -6.89 0.35 -19.05
C ARG A 175 -6.79 -0.17 -17.62
N SER A 176 -5.73 -0.95 -17.34
CA SER A 176 -5.48 -1.48 -15.98
C SER A 176 -5.24 -0.38 -14.94
N ILE A 177 -4.65 0.77 -15.36
CA ILE A 177 -4.49 1.95 -14.48
C ILE A 177 -5.86 2.58 -14.15
N GLN A 178 -6.77 2.68 -15.11
CA GLN A 178 -8.12 3.19 -14.88
C GLN A 178 -8.88 2.28 -13.90
N GLU A 179 -8.84 0.97 -14.11
CA GLU A 179 -9.44 -0.03 -13.23
C GLU A 179 -8.84 0.04 -11.81
N LEU A 180 -7.52 0.20 -11.68
CA LEU A 180 -6.88 0.45 -10.38
C LEU A 180 -7.42 1.72 -9.71
N GLY A 181 -7.60 2.80 -10.46
CA GLY A 181 -8.21 4.04 -9.96
C GLY A 181 -9.63 3.83 -9.44
N GLU A 182 -10.43 2.99 -10.09
CA GLU A 182 -11.79 2.62 -9.64
C GLU A 182 -11.74 1.83 -8.32
N HIS A 183 -10.84 0.85 -8.21
CA HIS A 183 -10.63 0.10 -6.98
C HIS A 183 -10.19 1.00 -5.81
N LEU A 184 -9.32 1.98 -6.06
CA LEU A 184 -8.90 2.94 -5.05
C LEU A 184 -10.07 3.86 -4.60
N ARG A 185 -10.93 4.28 -5.54
CA ARG A 185 -12.16 5.04 -5.19
C ARG A 185 -13.11 4.21 -4.34
N LEU A 186 -13.24 2.91 -4.65
CA LEU A 186 -14.06 2.00 -3.87
C LEU A 186 -13.57 1.93 -2.42
N ILE A 187 -12.27 1.66 -2.17
CA ILE A 187 -11.74 1.59 -0.81
C ILE A 187 -11.81 2.93 -0.08
N LYS A 188 -11.59 4.06 -0.77
CA LYS A 188 -11.77 5.40 -0.19
C LYS A 188 -13.22 5.65 0.23
N SER A 189 -14.20 5.25 -0.60
CA SER A 189 -15.63 5.38 -0.28
C SER A 189 -16.06 4.58 0.95
N GLN A 190 -15.28 3.54 1.31
CA GLN A 190 -15.46 2.75 2.52
C GLN A 190 -14.80 3.38 3.77
N GLY A 191 -14.26 4.60 3.66
CA GLY A 191 -13.60 5.31 4.76
C GLY A 191 -12.23 4.75 5.14
N LYS A 192 -11.57 4.04 4.23
CA LYS A 192 -10.23 3.48 4.46
C LYS A 192 -9.15 4.54 4.24
N THR A 193 -8.07 4.45 5.01
CA THR A 193 -6.88 5.27 4.83
C THR A 193 -6.00 4.69 3.73
N ILE A 194 -5.51 5.54 2.82
CA ILE A 194 -4.74 5.10 1.66
C ILE A 194 -3.43 5.89 1.58
N LEU A 195 -2.32 5.19 1.53
CA LEU A 195 -1.00 5.76 1.25
C LEU A 195 -0.50 5.20 -0.07
N ILE A 196 -0.20 6.07 -1.01
CA ILE A 196 0.26 5.70 -2.35
C ILE A 196 1.60 6.36 -2.62
N ALA A 197 2.63 5.57 -2.89
CA ALA A 197 3.87 6.04 -3.48
C ALA A 197 3.76 5.87 -5.00
N GLU A 198 3.82 6.95 -5.79
CA GLU A 198 3.56 6.85 -7.23
C GLU A 198 4.30 7.93 -8.03
N HIS A 199 4.58 7.61 -9.29
CA HIS A 199 5.14 8.52 -10.30
C HIS A 199 4.10 8.99 -11.32
N ARG A 200 3.11 8.15 -11.62
CA ARG A 200 2.01 8.47 -12.54
C ARG A 200 0.84 9.05 -11.76
N LEU A 201 0.70 10.36 -11.76
CA LEU A 201 -0.21 11.07 -10.85
C LEU A 201 -1.62 11.25 -11.42
N TYR A 202 -1.78 11.25 -12.76
CA TYR A 202 -3.00 11.69 -13.44
C TYR A 202 -4.27 10.95 -13.02
N TYR A 203 -4.20 9.65 -12.70
CA TYR A 203 -5.36 8.84 -12.31
C TYR A 203 -5.73 9.00 -10.83
N LEU A 204 -4.88 9.67 -10.04
CA LEU A 204 -5.02 9.86 -8.60
C LEU A 204 -5.49 11.28 -8.22
N MET A 205 -5.37 12.25 -9.11
CA MET A 205 -5.56 13.67 -8.78
C MET A 205 -6.95 14.03 -8.27
N ASP A 206 -8.00 13.25 -8.61
CA ASP A 206 -9.36 13.43 -8.12
C ASP A 206 -9.67 12.55 -6.90
N LEU A 207 -8.72 11.73 -6.49
CA LEU A 207 -8.86 10.78 -5.40
C LEU A 207 -8.15 11.23 -4.13
N VAL A 208 -6.93 11.78 -4.28
CA VAL A 208 -6.07 12.13 -3.15
C VAL A 208 -6.55 13.40 -2.44
N ASP A 209 -6.36 13.42 -1.13
CA ASP A 209 -6.66 14.58 -0.28
C ASP A 209 -5.43 15.46 -0.11
N ARG A 210 -4.25 14.83 -0.10
CA ARG A 210 -2.97 15.50 0.12
C ARG A 210 -1.86 14.88 -0.70
N ILE A 211 -0.94 15.72 -1.19
CA ILE A 211 0.26 15.30 -1.93
C ILE A 211 1.48 15.72 -1.13
N VAL A 212 2.30 14.74 -0.75
CA VAL A 212 3.54 14.92 -0.01
C VAL A 212 4.71 14.77 -0.96
N TYR A 213 5.42 15.87 -1.22
CA TYR A 213 6.58 15.87 -2.10
C TYR A 213 7.86 15.60 -1.31
N LEU A 214 8.56 14.54 -1.72
CA LEU A 214 9.80 14.06 -1.11
C LEU A 214 11.00 14.37 -1.99
N GLU A 215 12.05 14.89 -1.38
CA GLU A 215 13.33 15.12 -2.03
C GLU A 215 14.47 14.84 -1.05
N HIS A 216 15.45 14.05 -1.48
CA HIS A 216 16.63 13.69 -0.65
C HIS A 216 16.28 13.22 0.78
N GLY A 217 15.26 12.39 0.90
CA GLY A 217 14.85 11.84 2.20
C GLY A 217 14.08 12.80 3.11
N LYS A 218 13.66 13.97 2.61
CA LYS A 218 12.91 14.98 3.37
C LYS A 218 11.57 15.28 2.73
N ILE A 219 10.58 15.61 3.53
CA ILE A 219 9.36 16.28 3.05
C ILE A 219 9.71 17.73 2.80
N THR A 220 9.69 18.13 1.54
CA THR A 220 9.98 19.53 1.16
C THR A 220 8.73 20.37 1.03
N GLN A 221 7.62 19.75 0.58
CA GLN A 221 6.34 20.44 0.41
C GLN A 221 5.17 19.48 0.60
N VAL A 222 4.04 20.04 1.02
CA VAL A 222 2.77 19.34 1.12
C VAL A 222 1.73 20.19 0.39
N PHE A 223 1.02 19.59 -0.56
CA PHE A 223 0.06 20.28 -1.41
C PHE A 223 -1.35 19.70 -1.26
N THR A 224 -2.35 20.54 -1.49
CA THR A 224 -3.66 20.05 -1.92
C THR A 224 -3.58 19.70 -3.42
N PRO A 225 -4.48 18.83 -3.94
CA PRO A 225 -4.52 18.51 -5.38
C PRO A 225 -4.69 19.76 -6.26
N GLU A 226 -5.49 20.74 -5.82
CA GLU A 226 -5.74 21.99 -6.53
C GLU A 226 -4.45 22.82 -6.64
N ALA A 227 -3.71 22.98 -5.56
CA ALA A 227 -2.45 23.71 -5.54
C ALA A 227 -1.40 23.01 -6.42
N PHE A 228 -1.37 21.68 -6.40
CA PHE A 228 -0.42 20.90 -7.19
C PHE A 228 -0.68 21.00 -8.71
N ARG A 229 -1.95 21.11 -9.14
CA ARG A 229 -2.32 21.29 -10.55
C ARG A 229 -1.90 22.65 -11.15
N GLN A 230 -1.53 23.60 -10.31
CA GLN A 230 -1.12 24.95 -10.73
C GLN A 230 0.42 25.09 -10.93
N LEU A 231 1.18 24.03 -10.62
CA LEU A 231 2.62 23.93 -10.84
C LEU A 231 2.94 23.48 -12.27
#